data_347279eb71fadb878e23a65abc94948f
#
_entry.id   347279eb71fadb878e23a65abc94948f
#
_cell.length_a   1.000
_cell.length_b   1.000
_cell.length_c   1.000
_cell.angle_alpha   90.00
_cell.angle_beta   90.00
_cell.angle_gamma   90.00
#
_symmetry.space_group_name_H-M   'P 1'
#
loop_
_entity.id
_entity.type
_entity.pdbx_description
1 polymer ?
#
loop_
_entity_poly.entity_id
_entity_poly.type
_entity_poly.pdbx_seq_one_letter_code
_entity_poly.pdbx_strand_id
1 'polypeptide(L)'
;RRCRHSLNDAIKRATDHLLSGKKALVIGYGDVGKGSAQSLRQEGMIVRVAEADPICAMQACMDGFEVTSPYINGVNDGTEASINRELLGNTDLIVTTTGNINVCDANMLKALKKRAVVCNIGHFDNEIDTAFMRQNWAWEEVKPQVHKIHRTGKDGFDPANDDYLILLAEGRLVNLGNATGHPSRIMDGSFANQVLAQIHLFRQGYANLDATARQELLRVEVLPKELDEEVALEMVKGFGGVVT
;
A
#
# COMPACT_ATOMS: atom_id res chain seq x y z
N ARG A 1 -3.01 -8.27 6.39
CA ARG A 1 -1.85 -8.45 7.31
C ARG A 1 -0.57 -8.91 6.60
N ARG A 2 -0.63 -9.34 5.32
CA ARG A 2 0.52 -9.90 4.56
C ARG A 2 1.62 -8.86 4.29
N CYS A 3 1.27 -7.60 4.09
CA CYS A 3 2.20 -6.51 3.75
C CYS A 3 3.13 -6.08 4.90
N ARG A 4 2.91 -6.57 6.11
CA ARG A 4 3.64 -6.25 7.34
C ARG A 4 5.16 -6.34 7.21
N HIS A 5 5.66 -7.43 6.63
CA HIS A 5 7.09 -7.68 6.49
C HIS A 5 7.64 -7.11 5.19
N SER A 6 6.89 -7.26 4.11
CA SER A 6 7.38 -6.93 2.77
C SER A 6 7.49 -5.43 2.52
N LEU A 7 6.68 -4.59 3.19
CA LEU A 7 6.81 -3.13 3.11
C LEU A 7 8.14 -2.63 3.71
N ASN A 8 8.41 -3.03 4.96
CA ASN A 8 9.63 -2.59 5.64
C ASN A 8 10.89 -3.11 4.96
N ASP A 9 10.88 -4.35 4.49
CA ASP A 9 11.97 -4.94 3.72
C ASP A 9 12.24 -4.12 2.46
N ALA A 10 11.19 -3.76 1.71
CA ALA A 10 11.32 -2.97 0.49
C ALA A 10 11.88 -1.56 0.77
N ILE A 11 11.37 -0.85 1.77
CA ILE A 11 11.84 0.49 2.11
C ILE A 11 13.31 0.44 2.55
N LYS A 12 13.69 -0.50 3.41
CA LYS A 12 15.06 -0.64 3.89
C LYS A 12 16.04 -0.97 2.76
N ARG A 13 15.71 -1.92 1.90
CA ARG A 13 16.53 -2.26 0.72
C ARG A 13 16.64 -1.11 -0.27
N ALA A 14 15.54 -0.37 -0.47
CA ALA A 14 15.51 0.74 -1.41
C ALA A 14 16.33 1.94 -0.94
N THR A 15 16.23 2.31 0.33
CA THR A 15 16.69 3.62 0.80
C THR A 15 17.88 3.59 1.76
N ASP A 16 18.13 2.46 2.41
CA ASP A 16 19.10 2.34 3.51
C ASP A 16 18.85 3.37 4.65
N HIS A 17 17.59 3.79 4.84
CA HIS A 17 17.22 4.79 5.82
C HIS A 17 16.96 4.14 7.18
N LEU A 18 17.44 4.80 8.25
CA LEU A 18 16.95 4.53 9.59
C LEU A 18 15.48 4.96 9.68
N LEU A 19 14.59 4.03 9.97
CA LEU A 19 13.15 4.30 10.07
C LEU A 19 12.76 4.83 11.45
N SER A 20 13.44 4.38 12.50
CA SER A 20 13.15 4.78 13.89
C SER A 20 13.19 6.28 14.07
N GLY A 21 12.17 6.82 14.74
CA GLY A 21 12.02 8.26 15.03
C GLY A 21 11.49 9.09 13.86
N LYS A 22 11.37 8.53 12.65
CA LYS A 22 10.80 9.23 11.49
C LYS A 22 9.29 9.18 11.51
N LYS A 23 8.67 10.16 10.85
CA LYS A 23 7.21 10.31 10.76
C LYS A 23 6.68 9.72 9.46
N ALA A 24 5.73 8.79 9.58
CA ALA A 24 5.05 8.18 8.44
C ALA A 24 3.58 8.58 8.40
N LEU A 25 3.08 8.82 7.19
CA LEU A 25 1.66 8.94 6.88
C LEU A 25 1.24 7.72 6.05
N VAL A 26 0.36 6.90 6.60
CA VAL A 26 -0.26 5.78 5.89
C VAL A 26 -1.63 6.22 5.41
N ILE A 27 -1.84 6.20 4.09
CA ILE A 27 -3.12 6.55 3.48
C ILE A 27 -3.89 5.26 3.22
N GLY A 28 -5.00 5.09 3.95
CA GLY A 28 -5.83 3.89 3.99
C GLY A 28 -5.58 3.04 5.24
N TYR A 29 -6.68 2.54 5.84
CA TYR A 29 -6.63 1.64 7.01
C TYR A 29 -7.48 0.38 6.83
N GLY A 30 -7.62 -0.08 5.58
CA GLY A 30 -8.09 -1.42 5.24
C GLY A 30 -7.08 -2.50 5.64
N ASP A 31 -7.22 -3.72 5.13
CA ASP A 31 -6.35 -4.85 5.51
C ASP A 31 -4.86 -4.61 5.21
N VAL A 32 -4.56 -3.92 4.12
CA VAL A 32 -3.19 -3.54 3.74
C VAL A 32 -2.67 -2.45 4.66
N GLY A 33 -3.45 -1.39 4.86
CA GLY A 33 -3.10 -0.24 5.71
C GLY A 33 -2.85 -0.62 7.16
N LYS A 34 -3.72 -1.45 7.76
CA LYS A 34 -3.54 -1.98 9.13
C LYS A 34 -2.20 -2.67 9.31
N GLY A 35 -1.87 -3.58 8.38
CA GLY A 35 -0.59 -4.28 8.42
C GLY A 35 0.60 -3.35 8.25
N SER A 36 0.51 -2.39 7.34
CA SER A 36 1.54 -1.41 7.04
C SER A 36 1.80 -0.48 8.22
N ALA A 37 0.76 0.14 8.77
CA ALA A 37 0.86 1.04 9.91
C ALA A 37 1.46 0.35 11.14
N GLN A 38 0.99 -0.86 11.49
CA GLN A 38 1.53 -1.64 12.59
C GLN A 38 3.00 -2.01 12.39
N SER A 39 3.37 -2.39 11.17
CA SER A 39 4.75 -2.75 10.84
C SER A 39 5.71 -1.56 10.96
N LEU A 40 5.34 -0.41 10.44
CA LEU A 40 6.13 0.82 10.54
C LEU A 40 6.28 1.28 12.01
N ARG A 41 5.20 1.17 12.80
CA ARG A 41 5.27 1.46 14.24
C ARG A 41 6.22 0.51 15.00
N GLN A 42 6.25 -0.77 14.62
CA GLN A 42 7.20 -1.74 15.18
C GLN A 42 8.68 -1.42 14.87
N GLU A 43 8.94 -0.76 13.75
CA GLU A 43 10.27 -0.23 13.41
C GLU A 43 10.62 1.08 14.16
N GLY A 44 9.73 1.53 15.04
CA GLY A 44 9.95 2.74 15.83
C GLY A 44 9.57 4.04 15.10
N MET A 45 8.81 3.98 14.03
CA MET A 45 8.28 5.16 13.35
C MET A 45 7.11 5.78 14.13
N ILE A 46 6.94 7.09 14.01
CA ILE A 46 5.76 7.83 14.46
C ILE A 46 4.76 7.78 13.31
N VAL A 47 3.74 6.92 13.43
CA VAL A 47 2.81 6.63 12.35
C VAL A 47 1.49 7.36 12.57
N ARG A 48 1.06 8.09 11.55
CA ARG A 48 -0.27 8.69 11.38
C ARG A 48 -1.02 7.99 10.28
N VAL A 49 -2.34 8.00 10.37
CA VAL A 49 -3.23 7.34 9.40
C VAL A 49 -4.18 8.37 8.82
N ALA A 50 -4.35 8.36 7.50
CA ALA A 50 -5.40 9.06 6.80
C ALA A 50 -6.38 8.02 6.26
N GLU A 51 -7.68 8.14 6.60
CA GLU A 51 -8.71 7.18 6.22
C GLU A 51 -10.03 7.89 5.95
N ALA A 52 -10.71 7.49 4.90
CA ALA A 52 -11.99 8.05 4.49
C ALA A 52 -13.20 7.29 5.08
N ASP A 53 -13.05 5.98 5.30
CA ASP A 53 -14.08 5.16 5.93
C ASP A 53 -14.08 5.38 7.45
N PRO A 54 -15.17 5.91 8.03
CA PRO A 54 -15.24 6.17 9.46
C PRO A 54 -15.11 4.92 10.33
N ILE A 55 -15.48 3.74 9.83
CA ILE A 55 -15.32 2.47 10.55
C ILE A 55 -13.84 2.12 10.64
N CYS A 56 -13.11 2.18 9.52
CA CYS A 56 -11.68 1.93 9.50
C CYS A 56 -10.91 3.01 10.27
N ALA A 57 -11.33 4.28 10.20
CA ALA A 57 -10.75 5.37 10.98
C ALA A 57 -10.90 5.14 12.49
N MET A 58 -12.10 4.71 12.95
CA MET A 58 -12.34 4.35 14.36
C MET A 58 -11.44 3.19 14.78
N GLN A 59 -11.28 2.17 13.94
CA GLN A 59 -10.38 1.05 14.24
C GLN A 59 -8.92 1.52 14.37
N ALA A 60 -8.49 2.47 13.54
CA ALA A 60 -7.14 3.05 13.66
C ALA A 60 -6.96 3.78 15.00
N CYS A 61 -7.95 4.56 15.44
CA CYS A 61 -7.94 5.21 16.75
C CYS A 61 -7.85 4.18 17.89
N MET A 62 -8.64 3.10 17.83
CA MET A 62 -8.61 2.03 18.84
C MET A 62 -7.30 1.27 18.86
N ASP A 63 -6.62 1.14 17.71
CA ASP A 63 -5.29 0.57 17.60
C ASP A 63 -4.18 1.54 18.07
N GLY A 64 -4.54 2.75 18.52
CA GLY A 64 -3.64 3.76 19.07
C GLY A 64 -2.85 4.54 18.01
N PHE A 65 -3.43 4.74 16.82
CA PHE A 65 -2.88 5.64 15.82
C PHE A 65 -3.57 7.01 15.86
N GLU A 66 -2.81 8.06 15.61
CA GLU A 66 -3.38 9.37 15.31
C GLU A 66 -4.00 9.33 13.91
N VAL A 67 -5.33 9.53 13.85
CA VAL A 67 -6.05 9.66 12.58
C VAL A 67 -6.09 11.13 12.20
N THR A 68 -5.63 11.43 11.00
CA THR A 68 -5.48 12.80 10.50
C THR A 68 -5.84 12.88 9.02
N SER A 69 -5.87 14.08 8.46
CA SER A 69 -6.11 14.26 7.03
C SER A 69 -4.98 15.07 6.38
N PRO A 70 -4.56 14.68 5.17
CA PRO A 70 -3.67 15.50 4.35
C PRO A 70 -4.33 16.82 3.91
N TYR A 71 -5.62 16.99 4.16
CA TYR A 71 -6.40 18.17 3.84
C TYR A 71 -6.90 18.88 5.09
N ILE A 72 -6.94 20.20 5.07
CA ILE A 72 -7.49 21.02 6.15
C ILE A 72 -8.97 20.65 6.34
N ASN A 73 -9.38 20.39 7.58
CA ASN A 73 -10.73 19.94 7.94
C ASN A 73 -11.21 18.68 7.19
N GLY A 74 -10.31 17.89 6.66
CA GLY A 74 -10.65 16.65 5.94
C GLY A 74 -11.27 16.86 4.55
N VAL A 75 -11.24 18.07 4.01
CA VAL A 75 -11.89 18.42 2.74
C VAL A 75 -10.85 18.66 1.65
N ASN A 76 -10.91 17.85 0.59
CA ASN A 76 -10.17 18.10 -0.65
C ASN A 76 -11.06 18.91 -1.60
N ASP A 77 -10.74 20.20 -1.77
CA ASP A 77 -11.42 21.08 -2.72
C ASP A 77 -10.68 21.20 -4.08
N GLY A 78 -9.63 20.40 -4.26
CA GLY A 78 -8.79 20.41 -5.46
C GLY A 78 -7.76 21.54 -5.51
N THR A 79 -7.72 22.42 -4.51
CA THR A 79 -6.78 23.53 -4.47
C THR A 79 -5.59 23.28 -3.54
N GLU A 80 -4.48 24.01 -3.77
CA GLU A 80 -3.35 23.97 -2.85
C GLU A 80 -3.67 24.56 -1.47
N ALA A 81 -4.71 25.37 -1.37
CA ALA A 81 -5.13 25.99 -0.11
C ALA A 81 -5.76 24.98 0.86
N SER A 82 -6.36 23.90 0.34
CA SER A 82 -6.92 22.83 1.18
C SER A 82 -5.87 21.91 1.81
N ILE A 83 -4.62 22.01 1.38
CA ILE A 83 -3.56 21.09 1.82
C ILE A 83 -3.09 21.39 3.26
N ASN A 84 -3.03 20.37 4.08
CA ASN A 84 -2.44 20.42 5.41
C ASN A 84 -0.90 20.41 5.32
N ARG A 85 -0.33 21.60 5.05
CA ARG A 85 1.12 21.78 4.85
C ARG A 85 1.93 21.48 6.11
N GLU A 86 1.36 21.65 7.29
CA GLU A 86 2.02 21.33 8.54
C GLU A 86 2.23 19.82 8.67
N LEU A 87 1.21 19.03 8.39
CA LEU A 87 1.30 17.57 8.39
C LEU A 87 2.30 17.09 7.34
N LEU A 88 2.13 17.49 6.08
CA LEU A 88 2.92 16.97 4.97
C LEU A 88 4.37 17.47 4.99
N GLY A 89 4.60 18.72 5.39
CA GLY A 89 5.95 19.29 5.55
C GLY A 89 6.76 18.65 6.70
N ASN A 90 6.09 17.89 7.58
CA ASN A 90 6.72 17.11 8.65
C ASN A 90 6.72 15.60 8.38
N THR A 91 6.24 15.13 7.25
CA THR A 91 6.17 13.69 6.91
C THR A 91 7.43 13.24 6.18
N ASP A 92 8.10 12.23 6.71
CA ASP A 92 9.30 11.63 6.12
C ASP A 92 9.00 10.49 5.15
N LEU A 93 7.88 9.81 5.34
CA LEU A 93 7.43 8.67 4.53
C LEU A 93 5.92 8.75 4.29
N ILE A 94 5.51 8.67 3.04
CA ILE A 94 4.12 8.40 2.64
C ILE A 94 4.01 6.98 2.09
N VAL A 95 2.97 6.27 2.54
CA VAL A 95 2.61 4.94 2.04
C VAL A 95 1.13 4.92 1.66
N THR A 96 0.82 4.70 0.39
CA THR A 96 -0.55 4.52 -0.09
C THR A 96 -0.96 3.05 -0.07
N THR A 97 -2.19 2.74 0.33
CA THR A 97 -2.65 1.38 0.62
C THR A 97 -4.12 1.14 0.26
N THR A 98 -4.72 2.02 -0.57
CA THR A 98 -6.17 2.10 -0.71
C THR A 98 -6.75 1.29 -1.87
N GLY A 99 -5.97 1.06 -2.93
CA GLY A 99 -6.49 0.54 -4.20
C GLY A 99 -7.38 1.54 -4.95
N ASN A 100 -7.30 2.84 -4.62
CA ASN A 100 -8.06 3.91 -5.26
C ASN A 100 -7.14 4.78 -6.14
N ILE A 101 -7.68 5.78 -6.81
CA ILE A 101 -6.95 6.62 -7.77
C ILE A 101 -6.55 7.94 -7.10
N ASN A 102 -5.31 8.40 -7.36
CA ASN A 102 -4.79 9.73 -6.97
C ASN A 102 -5.03 10.10 -5.49
N VAL A 103 -4.89 9.13 -4.60
CA VAL A 103 -5.02 9.38 -3.15
C VAL A 103 -3.82 10.16 -2.59
N CYS A 104 -2.70 10.19 -3.33
CA CYS A 104 -1.58 11.08 -3.11
C CYS A 104 -1.43 11.95 -4.36
N ASP A 105 -2.17 13.05 -4.39
CA ASP A 105 -2.29 13.95 -5.53
C ASP A 105 -1.10 14.92 -5.69
N ALA A 106 -1.10 15.66 -6.79
CA ALA A 106 -0.06 16.63 -7.12
C ALA A 106 0.15 17.69 -6.02
N ASN A 107 -0.92 18.16 -5.37
CA ASN A 107 -0.85 19.19 -4.34
C ASN A 107 -0.21 18.64 -3.05
N MET A 108 -0.53 17.41 -2.69
CA MET A 108 0.14 16.71 -1.60
C MET A 108 1.63 16.52 -1.87
N LEU A 109 1.98 16.06 -3.08
CA LEU A 109 3.37 15.84 -3.50
C LEU A 109 4.22 17.12 -3.44
N LYS A 110 3.65 18.25 -3.84
CA LYS A 110 4.31 19.57 -3.71
C LYS A 110 4.55 20.00 -2.27
N ALA A 111 3.63 19.62 -1.36
CA ALA A 111 3.67 20.03 0.04
C ALA A 111 4.56 19.14 0.92
N LEU A 112 4.99 17.99 0.42
CA LEU A 112 5.83 17.06 1.17
C LEU A 112 7.17 17.69 1.55
N LYS A 113 7.68 17.25 2.68
CA LYS A 113 9.05 17.54 3.12
C LYS A 113 10.07 17.18 2.05
N LYS A 114 11.12 17.97 1.91
CA LYS A 114 12.27 17.61 1.09
C LYS A 114 12.83 16.25 1.49
N ARG A 115 13.21 15.45 0.49
CA ARG A 115 13.74 14.08 0.66
C ARG A 115 12.75 13.09 1.29
N ALA A 116 11.45 13.42 1.33
CA ALA A 116 10.44 12.47 1.77
C ALA A 116 10.38 11.27 0.83
N VAL A 117 10.20 10.09 1.41
CA VAL A 117 10.02 8.83 0.67
C VAL A 117 8.54 8.68 0.34
N VAL A 118 8.25 8.34 -0.91
CA VAL A 118 6.89 8.10 -1.41
C VAL A 118 6.83 6.71 -1.99
N CYS A 119 5.93 5.88 -1.51
CA CYS A 119 5.74 4.53 -2.02
C CYS A 119 4.29 4.07 -1.94
N ASN A 120 3.96 3.11 -2.78
CA ASN A 120 2.67 2.46 -2.85
C ASN A 120 2.80 0.97 -2.52
N ILE A 121 1.89 0.43 -1.73
CA ILE A 121 1.73 -1.01 -1.49
C ILE A 121 0.30 -1.47 -1.78
N GLY A 122 -0.55 -0.59 -2.28
CA GLY A 122 -1.83 -0.93 -2.88
C GLY A 122 -1.64 -1.63 -4.22
N HIS A 123 -2.69 -2.26 -4.74
CA HIS A 123 -2.58 -3.11 -5.93
C HIS A 123 -2.29 -2.33 -7.22
N PHE A 124 -2.85 -1.14 -7.36
CA PHE A 124 -2.73 -0.33 -8.57
C PHE A 124 -1.62 0.72 -8.47
N ASP A 125 -1.03 1.07 -9.60
CA ASP A 125 0.06 2.04 -9.74
C ASP A 125 -0.43 3.50 -9.89
N ASN A 126 -1.72 3.72 -9.77
CA ASN A 126 -2.39 5.01 -9.94
C ASN A 126 -2.82 5.67 -8.62
N GLU A 127 -2.39 5.13 -7.47
CA GLU A 127 -2.65 5.76 -6.16
C GLU A 127 -1.85 7.05 -5.97
N ILE A 128 -0.66 7.13 -6.57
CA ILE A 128 0.22 8.29 -6.54
C ILE A 128 0.18 8.94 -7.92
N ASP A 129 0.03 10.27 -7.97
CA ASP A 129 0.01 11.02 -9.23
C ASP A 129 1.42 11.10 -9.87
N THR A 130 1.88 9.95 -10.34
CA THR A 130 3.15 9.84 -11.06
C THR A 130 3.10 10.48 -12.45
N ALA A 131 1.90 10.62 -13.02
CA ALA A 131 1.72 11.32 -14.29
C ALA A 131 2.08 12.80 -14.15
N PHE A 132 1.61 13.46 -13.08
CA PHE A 132 2.02 14.83 -12.76
C PHE A 132 3.54 14.94 -12.57
N MET A 133 4.15 14.02 -11.81
CA MET A 133 5.61 14.02 -11.60
C MET A 133 6.36 13.91 -12.93
N ARG A 134 5.94 13.01 -13.84
CA ARG A 134 6.58 12.81 -15.14
C ARG A 134 6.45 14.03 -16.07
N GLN A 135 5.34 14.74 -15.97
CA GLN A 135 5.10 15.93 -16.80
C GLN A 135 5.89 17.15 -16.31
N ASN A 136 6.06 17.31 -14.99
CA ASN A 136 6.51 18.56 -14.40
C ASN A 136 7.90 18.51 -13.76
N TRP A 137 8.38 17.32 -13.35
CA TRP A 137 9.59 17.17 -12.56
C TRP A 137 10.63 16.28 -13.23
N ALA A 138 11.91 16.52 -12.94
CA ALA A 138 13.01 15.72 -13.46
C ALA A 138 13.17 14.44 -12.63
N TRP A 139 13.39 13.33 -13.34
CA TRP A 139 13.59 12.00 -12.74
C TRP A 139 15.04 11.58 -12.86
N GLU A 140 15.64 11.22 -11.74
CA GLU A 140 16.99 10.67 -11.64
C GLU A 140 16.91 9.25 -11.06
N GLU A 141 17.24 8.22 -11.82
CA GLU A 141 17.34 6.87 -11.28
C GLU A 141 18.64 6.73 -10.50
N VAL A 142 18.54 6.51 -9.19
CA VAL A 142 19.68 6.34 -8.28
C VAL A 142 20.16 4.89 -8.28
N LYS A 143 19.21 3.98 -8.32
CA LYS A 143 19.40 2.53 -8.51
C LYS A 143 18.09 1.93 -9.03
N PRO A 144 18.07 0.68 -9.52
CA PRO A 144 16.85 0.08 -10.06
C PRO A 144 15.64 0.27 -9.14
N GLN A 145 14.56 0.81 -9.70
CA GLN A 145 13.29 1.07 -9.00
C GLN A 145 13.36 2.12 -7.86
N VAL A 146 14.41 2.96 -7.80
CA VAL A 146 14.55 4.05 -6.84
C VAL A 146 14.91 5.32 -7.57
N HIS A 147 14.02 6.31 -7.52
CA HIS A 147 14.18 7.57 -8.23
C HIS A 147 14.18 8.75 -7.27
N LYS A 148 15.10 9.70 -7.49
CA LYS A 148 14.93 11.07 -7.00
C LYS A 148 14.07 11.83 -7.99
N ILE A 149 13.06 12.50 -7.47
CA ILE A 149 12.12 13.31 -8.24
C ILE A 149 12.38 14.76 -7.87
N HIS A 150 13.10 15.48 -8.71
CA HIS A 150 13.52 16.86 -8.48
C HIS A 150 12.37 17.82 -8.77
N ARG A 151 11.94 18.59 -7.77
CA ARG A 151 10.78 19.48 -7.85
C ARG A 151 11.05 20.82 -8.52
N THR A 152 12.27 21.06 -8.95
CA THR A 152 12.71 22.31 -9.60
C THR A 152 12.36 22.42 -11.09
N GLY A 153 11.61 21.44 -11.62
CA GLY A 153 11.18 21.40 -13.02
C GLY A 153 12.08 20.56 -13.92
N LYS A 154 11.61 20.29 -15.15
CA LYS A 154 12.34 19.43 -16.09
C LYS A 154 13.61 20.07 -16.63
N ASP A 155 13.56 21.39 -16.83
CA ASP A 155 14.63 22.15 -17.51
C ASP A 155 15.66 22.76 -16.54
N GLY A 156 15.42 22.61 -15.24
CA GLY A 156 16.23 23.19 -14.17
C GLY A 156 16.82 22.16 -13.21
N PHE A 157 17.20 20.98 -13.71
CA PHE A 157 17.85 19.97 -12.89
C PHE A 157 19.21 20.49 -12.39
N ASP A 158 19.26 20.87 -11.13
CA ASP A 158 20.48 21.19 -10.42
C ASP A 158 20.79 20.05 -9.43
N PRO A 159 21.84 19.25 -9.65
CA PRO A 159 22.24 18.19 -8.74
C PRO A 159 22.58 18.67 -7.32
N ALA A 160 22.96 19.97 -7.19
CA ALA A 160 23.23 20.59 -5.89
C ALA A 160 21.94 20.97 -5.13
N ASN A 161 20.80 21.03 -5.82
CA ASN A 161 19.52 21.32 -5.19
C ASN A 161 18.97 20.07 -4.48
N ASP A 162 18.80 20.16 -3.17
CA ASP A 162 18.31 19.07 -2.32
C ASP A 162 16.77 18.99 -2.22
N ASP A 163 16.04 19.73 -3.08
CA ASP A 163 14.59 19.69 -3.13
C ASP A 163 14.08 18.59 -4.07
N TYR A 164 14.11 17.36 -3.56
CA TYR A 164 13.61 16.19 -4.24
C TYR A 164 12.77 15.31 -3.33
N LEU A 165 11.95 14.45 -3.93
CA LEU A 165 11.30 13.31 -3.29
C LEU A 165 12.02 12.03 -3.69
N ILE A 166 11.90 10.98 -2.87
CA ILE A 166 12.38 9.64 -3.20
C ILE A 166 11.18 8.78 -3.54
N LEU A 167 10.99 8.47 -4.83
CA LEU A 167 9.90 7.61 -5.29
C LEU A 167 10.39 6.18 -5.44
N LEU A 168 9.70 5.24 -4.82
CA LEU A 168 10.00 3.82 -4.88
C LEU A 168 9.10 3.10 -5.88
N ALA A 169 9.67 2.13 -6.59
CA ALA A 169 9.02 1.28 -7.58
C ALA A 169 8.19 2.06 -8.62
N GLU A 170 8.53 3.32 -8.88
CA GLU A 170 7.80 4.21 -9.79
C GLU A 170 6.29 4.35 -9.45
N GLY A 171 5.92 4.23 -8.18
CA GLY A 171 4.52 4.25 -7.72
C GLY A 171 3.81 2.90 -7.81
N ARG A 172 4.45 1.86 -8.33
CA ARG A 172 3.94 0.48 -8.34
C ARG A 172 4.11 -0.19 -6.97
N LEU A 173 3.69 -1.43 -6.83
CA LEU A 173 3.84 -2.24 -5.60
C LEU A 173 5.30 -2.27 -5.13
N VAL A 174 5.60 -1.52 -4.06
CA VAL A 174 6.95 -1.35 -3.55
C VAL A 174 7.57 -2.66 -3.08
N ASN A 175 6.78 -3.58 -2.51
CA ASN A 175 7.26 -4.86 -2.02
C ASN A 175 7.69 -5.81 -3.14
N LEU A 176 7.19 -5.62 -4.36
CA LEU A 176 7.62 -6.38 -5.54
C LEU A 176 8.74 -5.65 -6.30
N GLY A 177 8.66 -4.32 -6.41
CA GLY A 177 9.65 -3.53 -7.14
C GLY A 177 11.00 -3.42 -6.40
N ASN A 178 10.97 -3.30 -5.07
CA ASN A 178 12.17 -3.05 -4.27
C ASN A 178 12.56 -4.21 -3.33
N ALA A 179 11.75 -5.29 -3.27
CA ALA A 179 12.03 -6.48 -2.48
C ALA A 179 11.53 -7.75 -3.18
N THR A 180 11.41 -8.84 -2.44
CA THR A 180 11.02 -10.16 -2.95
C THR A 180 9.52 -10.46 -2.81
N GLY A 181 8.72 -9.47 -2.41
CA GLY A 181 7.30 -9.65 -2.14
C GLY A 181 7.02 -10.37 -0.83
N HIS A 182 5.90 -11.08 -0.77
CA HIS A 182 5.54 -11.84 0.42
C HIS A 182 6.35 -13.14 0.52
N PRO A 183 6.74 -13.57 1.73
CA PRO A 183 7.37 -14.87 1.94
C PRO A 183 6.53 -16.01 1.38
N SER A 184 7.18 -16.98 0.71
CA SER A 184 6.51 -18.13 0.09
C SER A 184 5.58 -18.89 1.05
N ARG A 185 5.98 -19.01 2.33
CA ARG A 185 5.16 -19.66 3.36
C ARG A 185 3.81 -18.97 3.59
N ILE A 186 3.74 -17.64 3.43
CA ILE A 186 2.48 -16.90 3.53
C ILE A 186 1.66 -17.06 2.25
N MET A 187 2.35 -17.10 1.11
CA MET A 187 1.71 -17.27 -0.21
C MET A 187 1.15 -18.67 -0.42
N ASP A 188 1.74 -19.67 0.23
CA ASP A 188 1.30 -21.07 0.17
C ASP A 188 -0.19 -21.24 0.49
N GLY A 189 -0.66 -20.68 1.61
CA GLY A 189 -2.09 -20.71 1.94
C GLY A 189 -2.97 -19.96 0.92
N SER A 190 -2.45 -18.89 0.30
CA SER A 190 -3.17 -18.19 -0.75
C SER A 190 -3.29 -19.01 -2.03
N PHE A 191 -2.22 -19.70 -2.41
CA PHE A 191 -2.21 -20.57 -3.58
C PHE A 191 -3.08 -21.81 -3.35
N ALA A 192 -3.04 -22.40 -2.15
CA ALA A 192 -3.93 -23.52 -1.79
C ALA A 192 -5.40 -23.13 -1.95
N ASN A 193 -5.82 -21.98 -1.41
CA ASN A 193 -7.19 -21.49 -1.59
C ASN A 193 -7.55 -21.24 -3.06
N GLN A 194 -6.63 -20.70 -3.86
CA GLN A 194 -6.86 -20.51 -5.30
C GLN A 194 -7.07 -21.85 -6.03
N VAL A 195 -6.27 -22.86 -5.71
CA VAL A 195 -6.43 -24.20 -6.30
C VAL A 195 -7.74 -24.85 -5.86
N LEU A 196 -8.08 -24.77 -4.57
CA LEU A 196 -9.34 -25.28 -4.05
C LEU A 196 -10.55 -24.60 -4.68
N ALA A 197 -10.49 -23.30 -4.90
CA ALA A 197 -11.54 -22.54 -5.60
C ALA A 197 -11.72 -23.04 -7.03
N GLN A 198 -10.64 -23.29 -7.77
CA GLN A 198 -10.71 -23.86 -9.12
C GLN A 198 -11.30 -25.26 -9.12
N ILE A 199 -10.91 -26.12 -8.18
CA ILE A 199 -11.47 -27.48 -8.04
C ILE A 199 -12.95 -27.40 -7.69
N HIS A 200 -13.35 -26.49 -6.79
CA HIS A 200 -14.73 -26.27 -6.40
C HIS A 200 -15.58 -25.87 -7.61
N LEU A 201 -15.15 -24.89 -8.37
CA LEU A 201 -15.83 -24.46 -9.59
C LEU A 201 -15.92 -25.58 -10.64
N PHE A 202 -14.84 -26.32 -10.84
CA PHE A 202 -14.84 -27.45 -11.78
C PHE A 202 -15.86 -28.53 -11.39
N ARG A 203 -15.96 -28.83 -10.09
CA ARG A 203 -16.92 -29.83 -9.56
C ARG A 203 -18.39 -29.41 -9.72
N GLN A 204 -18.68 -28.14 -9.84
CA GLN A 204 -20.04 -27.65 -10.11
C GLN A 204 -20.56 -27.99 -11.53
N GLY A 205 -19.69 -28.47 -12.40
CA GLY A 205 -20.08 -28.99 -13.69
C GLY A 205 -20.63 -27.96 -14.69
N TYR A 206 -20.23 -26.69 -14.56
CA TYR A 206 -20.68 -25.60 -15.46
C TYR A 206 -20.56 -25.92 -16.95
N ALA A 207 -19.58 -26.72 -17.34
CA ALA A 207 -19.38 -27.12 -18.73
C ALA A 207 -20.53 -27.95 -19.29
N ASN A 208 -21.26 -28.65 -18.42
CA ASN A 208 -22.36 -29.56 -18.81
C ASN A 208 -23.73 -28.91 -18.72
N LEU A 209 -23.82 -27.63 -18.36
CA LEU A 209 -25.08 -26.91 -18.23
C LEU A 209 -25.46 -26.27 -19.58
N ASP A 210 -26.77 -26.19 -19.86
CA ASP A 210 -27.27 -25.38 -20.96
C ASP A 210 -27.06 -23.87 -20.72
N ALA A 211 -27.29 -23.04 -21.71
CA ALA A 211 -27.01 -21.60 -21.63
C ALA A 211 -27.83 -20.89 -20.54
N THR A 212 -29.07 -21.31 -20.32
CA THR A 212 -29.98 -20.69 -19.33
C THR A 212 -29.54 -21.06 -17.89
N ALA A 213 -29.35 -22.35 -17.62
CA ALA A 213 -28.89 -22.83 -16.33
C ALA A 213 -27.50 -22.29 -15.99
N ARG A 214 -26.62 -22.15 -16.99
CA ARG A 214 -25.28 -21.53 -16.81
C ARG A 214 -25.38 -20.06 -16.43
N GLN A 215 -26.30 -19.30 -17.03
CA GLN A 215 -26.48 -17.89 -16.73
C GLN A 215 -27.04 -17.66 -15.32
N GLU A 216 -27.93 -18.52 -14.83
CA GLU A 216 -28.47 -18.47 -13.47
C GLU A 216 -27.40 -18.74 -12.40
N LEU A 217 -26.39 -19.54 -12.73
CA LEU A 217 -25.28 -19.88 -11.83
C LEU A 217 -24.09 -18.94 -11.94
N LEU A 218 -24.06 -18.01 -12.93
CA LEU A 218 -23.03 -16.99 -13.09
C LEU A 218 -23.16 -15.91 -12.01
N ARG A 219 -22.67 -16.23 -10.82
CA ARG A 219 -22.61 -15.32 -9.67
C ARG A 219 -21.26 -15.41 -8.99
N VAL A 220 -20.88 -14.36 -8.28
CA VAL A 220 -19.72 -14.39 -7.39
C VAL A 220 -20.08 -15.23 -6.17
N GLU A 221 -19.32 -16.29 -5.94
CA GLU A 221 -19.47 -17.17 -4.79
C GLU A 221 -18.26 -17.02 -3.85
N VAL A 222 -18.54 -17.17 -2.56
CA VAL A 222 -17.49 -17.27 -1.55
C VAL A 222 -17.17 -18.75 -1.37
N LEU A 223 -15.87 -19.08 -1.29
CA LEU A 223 -15.43 -20.43 -1.05
C LEU A 223 -16.06 -20.96 0.26
N PRO A 224 -16.53 -22.22 0.31
CA PRO A 224 -17.03 -22.80 1.55
C PRO A 224 -16.02 -22.67 2.69
N LYS A 225 -16.50 -22.26 3.86
CA LYS A 225 -15.65 -21.95 5.02
C LYS A 225 -14.78 -23.14 5.45
N GLU A 226 -15.30 -24.32 5.29
CA GLU A 226 -14.61 -25.59 5.63
C GLU A 226 -13.30 -25.75 4.85
N LEU A 227 -13.27 -25.32 3.57
CA LEU A 227 -12.06 -25.37 2.76
C LEU A 227 -11.01 -24.34 3.22
N ASP A 228 -11.47 -23.13 3.58
CA ASP A 228 -10.58 -22.12 4.17
C ASP A 228 -10.00 -22.60 5.53
N GLU A 229 -10.82 -23.25 6.34
CA GLU A 229 -10.41 -23.80 7.63
C GLU A 229 -9.38 -24.94 7.46
N GLU A 230 -9.57 -25.82 6.47
CA GLU A 230 -8.62 -26.89 6.15
C GLU A 230 -7.23 -26.32 5.80
N VAL A 231 -7.18 -25.33 4.91
CA VAL A 231 -5.92 -24.64 4.56
C VAL A 231 -5.30 -23.99 5.80
N ALA A 232 -6.11 -23.31 6.62
CA ALA A 232 -5.64 -22.65 7.83
C ALA A 232 -5.05 -23.64 8.84
N LEU A 233 -5.70 -24.80 9.02
CA LEU A 233 -5.23 -25.88 9.89
C LEU A 233 -3.86 -26.42 9.46
N GLU A 234 -3.68 -26.68 8.16
CA GLU A 234 -2.39 -27.12 7.63
C GLU A 234 -1.30 -26.05 7.82
N MET A 235 -1.64 -24.79 7.62
CA MET A 235 -0.70 -23.70 7.90
C MET A 235 -0.32 -23.61 9.37
N VAL A 236 -1.28 -23.77 10.30
CA VAL A 236 -1.04 -23.75 11.76
C VAL A 236 -0.10 -24.87 12.17
N LYS A 237 -0.31 -26.10 11.67
CA LYS A 237 0.59 -27.24 11.89
C LYS A 237 2.02 -26.92 11.45
N GLY A 238 2.18 -26.28 10.28
CA GLY A 238 3.46 -25.83 9.76
C GLY A 238 4.18 -24.79 10.66
N PHE A 239 3.47 -24.11 11.56
CA PHE A 239 4.03 -23.24 12.62
C PHE A 239 4.21 -23.95 13.96
N GLY A 240 3.91 -25.25 14.05
CA GLY A 240 3.92 -25.99 15.31
C GLY A 240 2.76 -25.62 16.25
N GLY A 241 1.74 -24.95 15.73
CA GLY A 241 0.54 -24.58 16.50
C GLY A 241 -0.45 -25.75 16.62
N VAL A 242 -1.28 -25.69 17.66
CA VAL A 242 -2.38 -26.62 17.89
C VAL A 242 -3.66 -25.81 18.03
N VAL A 243 -4.71 -26.26 17.36
CA VAL A 243 -6.05 -25.66 17.48
C VAL A 243 -6.86 -26.49 18.46
N THR A 244 -7.53 -25.86 19.40
CA THR A 244 -8.38 -26.46 20.42
C THR A 244 -9.84 -26.39 20.03
#